data_09f42f01b9316b9704587d59f2fbb92d
#
_entry.id   09f42f01b9316b9704587d59f2fbb92d
#
_cell.length_a   1.000
_cell.length_b   1.000
_cell.length_c   1.000
_cell.angle_alpha   90.00
_cell.angle_beta   90.00
_cell.angle_gamma   90.00
#
_symmetry.space_group_name_H-M   'P 1'
#
loop_
_entity.id
_entity.type
_entity.pdbx_description
1 polymer ?
#
loop_
_entity_poly.entity_id
_entity_poly.type
_entity_poly.pdbx_seq_one_letter_code
_entity_poly.pdbx_strand_id
1 'polypeptide(L)'
;MDFLEEPFPDVGTYEDFHTIDWLREKSRDTDRHRKITSKSKESIWEFIKSLLDAWSGWVVMLLIGLLAGTLAGVIDLAVDWMTDLKEGVCLSAFWYSHEQCCWTSNETTFEDRDKCPLWQKWSELLLSQSEGASAYILNYLMYILWALLFAFLAVSLVRVFAPYACGSGIPEIKTILSGFIIRGYLGKWTLLIKTVTLVLVVSSGLSLGKEGPLVHVACCCGNFFSSLFSKYSKNEGKRREVLSAAAAAGVSVAFGAPIGGVLFSLEEVSYYFPLKTLWRSFFAALVAAFTLRSINPFGNSRLVLFYVEYHTPWYMAELFPFILLGVFGGLWGTLFTRCNIAWCRRRKTTRLGRYPVLEVIAVTAVTAIVAYPNPYTRQSTSELISELFNDCGALESSQLCDYINDPNMTRPVDDIPDRPAGVGVYTAMWQLALALIFKIVITIFTFGMKVSQAE
;
A
#
# COMPACT_ATOMS: atom_id res chain seq x y z
N MET A 1 32.84 36.49 12.54
CA MET A 1 33.40 35.40 11.70
C MET A 1 32.26 34.66 11.10
N ASP A 2 31.89 35.09 9.92
CA ASP A 2 30.72 34.62 9.19
C ASP A 2 31.06 33.39 8.33
N PHE A 3 31.16 32.23 8.99
CA PHE A 3 31.27 30.94 8.29
C PHE A 3 29.92 30.36 7.90
N LEU A 4 28.86 31.20 7.74
CA LEU A 4 27.48 30.74 7.66
C LEU A 4 26.86 30.84 6.28
N GLU A 5 27.58 31.28 5.26
CA GLU A 5 26.99 31.47 3.91
C GLU A 5 27.84 30.90 2.77
N GLU A 6 28.59 29.83 2.99
CA GLU A 6 28.96 29.05 1.82
C GLU A 6 27.69 28.37 1.31
N PRO A 7 27.25 28.69 0.08
CA PRO A 7 26.20 27.92 -0.55
C PRO A 7 26.69 26.48 -0.52
N PHE A 8 25.80 25.56 -0.07
CA PHE A 8 26.09 24.14 -0.18
C PHE A 8 26.58 23.88 -1.60
N PRO A 9 27.73 23.24 -1.81
CA PRO A 9 28.17 22.90 -3.14
C PRO A 9 27.00 22.23 -3.84
N ASP A 10 26.76 22.63 -5.07
CA ASP A 10 25.64 22.10 -5.87
C ASP A 10 25.74 20.59 -5.79
N VAL A 11 24.93 19.99 -4.91
CA VAL A 11 24.93 18.54 -4.73
C VAL A 11 24.38 18.04 -6.02
N GLY A 12 25.24 17.43 -6.80
CA GLY A 12 24.94 16.97 -8.13
C GLY A 12 23.82 15.96 -8.14
N THR A 13 23.55 15.46 -9.28
CA THR A 13 22.65 14.32 -9.50
C THR A 13 23.13 13.10 -8.68
N TYR A 14 22.35 12.06 -8.61
CA TYR A 14 22.55 10.80 -7.88
C TYR A 14 23.97 10.17 -7.99
N GLU A 15 24.77 10.60 -8.96
CA GLU A 15 26.15 10.16 -9.19
C GLU A 15 27.17 10.80 -8.24
N ASP A 16 26.84 11.94 -7.64
CA ASP A 16 27.69 12.62 -6.66
C ASP A 16 27.39 12.09 -5.26
N PHE A 17 28.15 11.09 -4.81
CA PHE A 17 28.04 10.43 -3.51
C PHE A 17 28.37 11.32 -2.31
N HIS A 18 27.77 12.50 -2.23
CA HIS A 18 27.93 13.39 -1.10
C HIS A 18 26.91 13.06 0.00
N THR A 19 27.43 12.76 1.18
CA THR A 19 26.63 12.59 2.39
C THR A 19 26.64 13.88 3.22
N ILE A 20 25.63 14.04 4.08
CA ILE A 20 25.63 15.13 5.06
C ILE A 20 26.72 14.91 6.11
N ASP A 21 27.27 15.99 6.63
CA ASP A 21 28.17 15.97 7.79
C ASP A 21 27.34 15.91 9.09
N TRP A 22 27.20 14.72 9.63
CA TRP A 22 26.44 14.45 10.86
C TRP A 22 26.98 15.19 12.07
N LEU A 23 28.31 15.39 12.18
CA LEU A 23 28.94 16.09 13.30
C LEU A 23 28.61 17.59 13.24
N ARG A 24 28.69 18.18 12.06
CA ARG A 24 28.34 19.59 11.81
C ARG A 24 26.87 19.85 12.13
N GLU A 25 25.95 18.97 11.67
CA GLU A 25 24.52 19.11 11.92
C GLU A 25 24.19 18.96 13.41
N LYS A 26 24.83 18.05 14.12
CA LYS A 26 24.69 17.87 15.57
C LYS A 26 25.21 19.09 16.34
N SER A 27 26.35 19.64 15.94
CA SER A 27 26.92 20.86 16.52
C SER A 27 25.95 22.04 16.34
N ARG A 28 25.43 22.25 15.14
CA ARG A 28 24.41 23.27 14.84
C ARG A 28 23.18 23.18 15.72
N ASP A 29 22.66 21.94 15.95
CA ASP A 29 21.49 21.73 16.82
C ASP A 29 21.82 22.09 18.28
N THR A 30 23.01 21.71 18.76
CA THR A 30 23.49 22.03 20.11
C THR A 30 23.63 23.55 20.31
N ASP A 31 24.20 24.25 19.35
CA ASP A 31 24.36 25.71 19.39
C ASP A 31 23.03 26.45 19.33
N ARG A 32 22.10 25.96 18.50
CA ARG A 32 20.73 26.47 18.44
C ARG A 32 20.03 26.30 19.78
N HIS A 33 20.12 25.12 20.37
CA HIS A 33 19.52 24.84 21.67
C HIS A 33 20.10 25.71 22.77
N ARG A 34 21.43 25.87 22.82
CA ARG A 34 22.10 26.74 23.77
C ARG A 34 21.63 28.19 23.65
N LYS A 35 21.53 28.73 22.42
CA LYS A 35 21.01 30.09 22.17
C LYS A 35 19.58 30.28 22.66
N ILE A 36 18.69 29.33 22.40
CA ILE A 36 17.29 29.39 22.83
C ILE A 36 17.18 29.32 24.36
N THR A 37 17.92 28.40 24.99
CA THR A 37 17.90 28.20 26.45
C THR A 37 18.49 29.41 27.19
N SER A 38 19.56 30.06 26.63
CA SER A 38 20.10 31.27 27.19
C SER A 38 19.09 32.41 27.16
N LYS A 39 18.48 32.67 26.01
CA LYS A 39 17.49 33.74 25.85
C LYS A 39 16.18 33.49 26.61
N SER A 40 15.82 32.26 26.88
CA SER A 40 14.58 31.94 27.61
C SER A 40 14.62 32.45 29.07
N LYS A 41 15.82 32.77 29.61
CA LYS A 41 15.98 33.33 30.94
C LYS A 41 15.80 34.87 30.97
N GLU A 42 15.78 35.51 29.82
CA GLU A 42 15.76 36.97 29.71
C GLU A 42 14.35 37.57 29.69
N SER A 43 13.36 36.82 29.15
CA SER A 43 11.98 37.28 29.01
C SER A 43 10.98 36.14 29.01
N ILE A 44 9.75 36.38 29.53
CA ILE A 44 8.63 35.45 29.50
C ILE A 44 8.28 35.08 28.06
N TRP A 45 8.37 36.02 27.10
CA TRP A 45 8.12 35.77 25.70
C TRP A 45 9.13 34.79 25.07
N GLU A 46 10.40 34.92 25.41
CA GLU A 46 11.43 34.00 24.97
C GLU A 46 11.29 32.60 25.65
N PHE A 47 10.80 32.58 26.89
CA PHE A 47 10.44 31.31 27.57
C PHE A 47 9.30 30.59 26.82
N ILE A 48 8.25 31.29 26.42
CA ILE A 48 7.13 30.73 25.62
C ILE A 48 7.65 30.19 24.29
N LYS A 49 8.53 30.93 23.60
CA LYS A 49 9.16 30.44 22.35
C LYS A 49 9.99 29.18 22.57
N SER A 50 10.72 29.09 23.68
CA SER A 50 11.47 27.87 24.05
C SER A 50 10.56 26.68 24.28
N LEU A 51 9.43 26.90 24.95
CA LEU A 51 8.39 25.88 25.17
C LEU A 51 7.77 25.44 23.84
N LEU A 52 7.39 26.37 22.97
CA LEU A 52 6.86 26.06 21.64
C LEU A 52 7.89 25.29 20.77
N ASP A 53 9.19 25.64 20.86
CA ASP A 53 10.23 24.89 20.15
C ASP A 53 10.38 23.46 20.69
N ALA A 54 10.23 23.25 21.99
CA ALA A 54 10.25 21.90 22.59
C ALA A 54 9.05 21.06 22.12
N TRP A 55 7.85 21.67 22.08
CA TRP A 55 6.61 21.00 21.63
C TRP A 55 6.52 20.83 20.12
N SER A 56 7.24 21.64 19.33
CA SER A 56 7.20 21.60 17.86
C SER A 56 7.43 20.19 17.30
N GLY A 57 8.27 19.39 17.96
CA GLY A 57 8.53 18.01 17.56
C GLY A 57 7.28 17.11 17.62
N TRP A 58 6.48 17.26 18.67
CA TRP A 58 5.26 16.49 18.82
C TRP A 58 4.15 16.94 17.86
N VAL A 59 4.05 18.25 17.63
CA VAL A 59 3.10 18.83 16.67
C VAL A 59 3.40 18.33 15.25
N VAL A 60 4.68 18.33 14.85
CA VAL A 60 5.07 17.80 13.54
C VAL A 60 4.72 16.32 13.40
N MET A 61 4.97 15.51 14.43
CA MET A 61 4.62 14.08 14.41
C MET A 61 3.10 13.85 14.36
N LEU A 62 2.32 14.66 15.08
CA LEU A 62 0.87 14.65 15.00
C LEU A 62 0.37 14.93 13.57
N LEU A 63 0.87 16.00 12.96
CA LEU A 63 0.47 16.40 11.61
C LEU A 63 0.85 15.34 10.57
N ILE A 64 2.05 14.74 10.69
CA ILE A 64 2.47 13.65 9.82
C ILE A 64 1.54 12.45 9.96
N GLY A 65 1.26 12.04 11.20
CA GLY A 65 0.37 10.92 11.47
C GLY A 65 -1.05 11.12 10.91
N LEU A 66 -1.63 12.30 11.14
CA LEU A 66 -2.94 12.67 10.61
C LEU A 66 -2.97 12.64 9.08
N LEU A 67 -2.00 13.28 8.42
CA LEU A 67 -1.97 13.35 6.96
C LEU A 67 -1.65 11.98 6.33
N ALA A 68 -0.70 11.24 6.86
CA ALA A 68 -0.37 9.90 6.37
C ALA A 68 -1.54 8.92 6.53
N GLY A 69 -2.22 8.93 7.68
CA GLY A 69 -3.41 8.12 7.93
C GLY A 69 -4.57 8.50 7.01
N THR A 70 -4.82 9.79 6.81
CA THR A 70 -5.86 10.27 5.91
C THR A 70 -5.59 9.88 4.46
N LEU A 71 -4.36 10.08 3.97
CA LEU A 71 -4.00 9.71 2.61
C LEU A 71 -4.09 8.19 2.40
N ALA A 72 -3.66 7.39 3.37
CA ALA A 72 -3.79 5.93 3.29
C ALA A 72 -5.26 5.51 3.20
N GLY A 73 -6.14 6.05 4.04
CA GLY A 73 -7.58 5.78 3.99
C GLY A 73 -8.23 6.20 2.67
N VAL A 74 -7.87 7.37 2.14
CA VAL A 74 -8.34 7.83 0.83
C VAL A 74 -7.84 6.92 -0.31
N ILE A 75 -6.58 6.47 -0.25
CA ILE A 75 -6.03 5.53 -1.23
C ILE A 75 -6.81 4.23 -1.20
N ASP A 76 -7.06 3.66 -0.01
CA ASP A 76 -7.78 2.40 0.14
C ASP A 76 -9.20 2.50 -0.43
N LEU A 77 -9.98 3.50 0.00
CA LEU A 77 -11.32 3.73 -0.53
C LEU A 77 -11.35 3.95 -2.05
N ALA A 78 -10.37 4.68 -2.59
CA ALA A 78 -10.30 4.92 -4.01
C ALA A 78 -9.88 3.66 -4.80
N VAL A 79 -9.01 2.81 -4.24
CA VAL A 79 -8.64 1.52 -4.84
C VAL A 79 -9.83 0.59 -4.91
N ASP A 80 -10.60 0.47 -3.82
CA ASP A 80 -11.79 -0.38 -3.78
C ASP A 80 -12.83 0.10 -4.80
N TRP A 81 -13.15 1.39 -4.79
CA TRP A 81 -14.06 1.96 -5.79
C TRP A 81 -13.61 1.71 -7.25
N MET A 82 -12.33 1.98 -7.57
CA MET A 82 -11.83 1.79 -8.95
C MET A 82 -11.69 0.31 -9.34
N THR A 83 -11.46 -0.57 -8.36
CA THR A 83 -11.43 -2.01 -8.60
C THR A 83 -12.82 -2.52 -8.94
N ASP A 84 -13.84 -2.10 -8.18
CA ASP A 84 -15.23 -2.45 -8.40
C ASP A 84 -15.76 -1.87 -9.72
N LEU A 85 -15.31 -0.67 -10.10
CA LEU A 85 -15.68 -0.04 -11.38
C LEU A 85 -15.34 -0.91 -12.61
N LYS A 86 -14.37 -1.81 -12.52
CA LYS A 86 -14.10 -2.76 -13.62
C LYS A 86 -15.22 -3.78 -13.81
N GLU A 87 -15.96 -4.09 -12.75
CA GLU A 87 -17.02 -5.11 -12.77
C GLU A 87 -18.41 -4.51 -12.94
N GLY A 88 -18.68 -3.34 -12.39
CA GLY A 88 -19.99 -2.71 -12.43
C GLY A 88 -19.99 -1.30 -11.86
N VAL A 89 -21.20 -0.78 -11.67
CA VAL A 89 -21.41 0.58 -11.17
C VAL A 89 -22.65 0.65 -10.26
N CYS A 90 -22.59 1.53 -9.26
CA CYS A 90 -23.71 1.82 -8.39
C CYS A 90 -24.64 2.85 -9.04
N LEU A 91 -25.94 2.56 -9.15
CA LEU A 91 -26.94 3.47 -9.73
C LEU A 91 -27.25 4.66 -8.83
N SER A 92 -27.11 4.52 -7.51
CA SER A 92 -27.39 5.60 -6.56
C SER A 92 -26.30 6.66 -6.56
N ALA A 93 -25.04 6.25 -6.69
CA ALA A 93 -23.88 7.15 -6.70
C ALA A 93 -22.69 6.48 -7.40
N PHE A 94 -22.23 7.06 -8.48
CA PHE A 94 -21.13 6.53 -9.31
C PHE A 94 -19.81 6.30 -8.53
N TRP A 95 -19.58 7.05 -7.44
CA TRP A 95 -18.37 6.97 -6.61
C TRP A 95 -18.44 6.02 -5.42
N TYR A 96 -19.49 5.19 -5.32
CA TYR A 96 -19.58 4.16 -4.29
C TYR A 96 -18.95 2.85 -4.78
N SER A 97 -18.20 2.20 -3.88
CA SER A 97 -17.77 0.82 -4.05
C SER A 97 -18.96 -0.14 -3.94
N HIS A 98 -18.81 -1.37 -4.35
CA HIS A 98 -19.84 -2.40 -4.23
C HIS A 98 -20.34 -2.51 -2.78
N GLU A 99 -19.44 -2.59 -1.82
CA GLU A 99 -19.76 -2.67 -0.40
C GLU A 99 -20.54 -1.44 0.10
N GLN A 100 -20.10 -0.25 -0.28
CA GLN A 100 -20.79 1.01 0.10
C GLN A 100 -22.17 1.15 -0.57
N CYS A 101 -22.30 0.69 -1.80
CA CYS A 101 -23.56 0.71 -2.53
C CYS A 101 -24.61 -0.19 -1.88
N CYS A 102 -24.18 -1.34 -1.41
CA CYS A 102 -25.04 -2.37 -0.83
C CYS A 102 -25.24 -2.23 0.68
N TRP A 103 -24.60 -1.28 1.32
CA TRP A 103 -24.69 -1.05 2.78
C TRP A 103 -26.12 -0.72 3.27
N THR A 104 -26.94 -0.08 2.44
CA THR A 104 -28.30 0.32 2.79
C THR A 104 -29.38 -0.72 2.47
N SER A 105 -29.04 -1.83 1.80
CA SER A 105 -29.96 -2.91 1.58
C SER A 105 -30.14 -3.68 2.90
N ASN A 106 -31.36 -3.62 3.44
CA ASN A 106 -31.80 -4.08 4.76
C ASN A 106 -31.01 -5.23 5.37
N GLU A 107 -30.47 -4.99 6.54
CA GLU A 107 -29.54 -5.76 7.35
C GLU A 107 -30.07 -7.08 7.93
N THR A 108 -31.12 -7.67 7.43
CA THR A 108 -31.74 -8.79 8.13
C THR A 108 -31.18 -10.17 7.77
N THR A 109 -30.47 -10.30 6.65
CA THR A 109 -29.81 -11.57 6.29
C THR A 109 -28.63 -11.33 5.35
N PHE A 110 -27.52 -12.03 5.59
CA PHE A 110 -26.33 -12.04 4.73
C PHE A 110 -26.62 -12.50 3.28
N GLU A 111 -27.71 -13.21 3.04
CA GLU A 111 -28.18 -13.61 1.71
C GLU A 111 -28.63 -12.45 0.83
N ASP A 112 -29.08 -11.34 1.42
CA ASP A 112 -29.51 -10.15 0.68
C ASP A 112 -28.33 -9.24 0.27
N ARG A 113 -27.14 -9.48 0.78
CA ARG A 113 -25.93 -8.72 0.43
C ARG A 113 -25.49 -8.97 -1.01
N ASP A 114 -25.67 -10.21 -1.50
CA ASP A 114 -25.39 -10.57 -2.90
C ASP A 114 -26.51 -10.13 -3.87
N LYS A 115 -27.68 -9.75 -3.35
CA LYS A 115 -28.84 -9.26 -4.13
C LYS A 115 -29.01 -7.75 -3.99
N CYS A 116 -27.97 -6.99 -4.25
CA CYS A 116 -28.04 -5.54 -4.23
C CYS A 116 -28.64 -5.01 -5.55
N PRO A 117 -29.90 -4.55 -5.58
CA PRO A 117 -30.54 -4.09 -6.81
C PRO A 117 -29.95 -2.77 -7.34
N LEU A 118 -29.20 -2.06 -6.49
CA LEU A 118 -28.55 -0.79 -6.83
C LEU A 118 -27.20 -0.99 -7.52
N TRP A 119 -26.60 -2.17 -7.39
CA TRP A 119 -25.35 -2.51 -8.07
C TRP A 119 -25.65 -3.22 -9.38
N GLN A 120 -25.21 -2.66 -10.51
CA GLN A 120 -25.40 -3.23 -11.83
C GLN A 120 -24.07 -3.52 -12.51
N LYS A 121 -23.97 -4.71 -13.10
CA LYS A 121 -22.86 -5.09 -13.99
C LYS A 121 -22.96 -4.33 -15.30
N TRP A 122 -21.86 -4.16 -15.99
CA TRP A 122 -21.84 -3.46 -17.30
C TRP A 122 -22.76 -4.10 -18.34
N SER A 123 -22.96 -5.43 -18.30
CA SER A 123 -23.91 -6.11 -19.18
C SER A 123 -25.36 -5.74 -18.90
N GLU A 124 -25.74 -5.56 -17.66
CA GLU A 124 -27.07 -5.15 -17.27
C GLU A 124 -27.37 -3.70 -17.68
N LEU A 125 -26.38 -2.84 -17.52
CA LEU A 125 -26.50 -1.43 -17.90
C LEU A 125 -26.58 -1.22 -19.43
N LEU A 126 -25.78 -1.95 -20.22
CA LEU A 126 -25.63 -1.73 -21.66
C LEU A 126 -26.52 -2.65 -22.51
N LEU A 127 -26.76 -3.88 -22.09
CA LEU A 127 -27.54 -4.87 -22.83
C LEU A 127 -28.86 -5.25 -22.15
N SER A 128 -29.10 -4.76 -20.91
CA SER A 128 -30.23 -5.17 -20.07
C SER A 128 -30.33 -6.69 -19.87
N GLN A 129 -29.17 -7.37 -19.88
CA GLN A 129 -29.05 -8.83 -19.69
C GLN A 129 -28.12 -9.12 -18.54
N SER A 130 -28.61 -9.90 -17.54
CA SER A 130 -27.78 -10.31 -16.39
C SER A 130 -26.98 -11.58 -16.70
N GLU A 131 -27.46 -12.46 -17.55
CA GLU A 131 -26.88 -13.77 -17.85
C GLU A 131 -26.79 -14.06 -19.35
N GLY A 132 -25.88 -14.96 -19.71
CA GLY A 132 -25.68 -15.38 -21.10
C GLY A 132 -24.26 -15.11 -21.63
N ALA A 133 -23.94 -15.70 -22.78
CA ALA A 133 -22.62 -15.57 -23.41
C ALA A 133 -22.30 -14.11 -23.81
N SER A 134 -23.31 -13.35 -24.28
CA SER A 134 -23.17 -11.94 -24.65
C SER A 134 -22.86 -11.06 -23.44
N ALA A 135 -23.54 -11.30 -22.32
CA ALA A 135 -23.29 -10.61 -21.06
C ALA A 135 -21.86 -10.88 -20.53
N TYR A 136 -21.45 -12.15 -20.54
CA TYR A 136 -20.10 -12.53 -20.13
C TYR A 136 -19.01 -11.87 -20.99
N ILE A 137 -19.15 -11.89 -22.30
CA ILE A 137 -18.19 -11.29 -23.24
C ILE A 137 -18.10 -9.78 -23.02
N LEU A 138 -19.23 -9.10 -22.83
CA LEU A 138 -19.24 -7.67 -22.59
C LEU A 138 -18.55 -7.30 -21.28
N ASN A 139 -18.88 -7.97 -20.18
CA ASN A 139 -18.24 -7.75 -18.88
C ASN A 139 -16.72 -8.02 -18.96
N TYR A 140 -16.31 -9.07 -19.68
CA TYR A 140 -14.90 -9.38 -19.92
C TYR A 140 -14.18 -8.26 -20.67
N LEU A 141 -14.77 -7.76 -21.75
CA LEU A 141 -14.17 -6.65 -22.52
C LEU A 141 -14.10 -5.36 -21.72
N MET A 142 -15.13 -5.05 -20.92
CA MET A 142 -15.14 -3.87 -20.07
C MET A 142 -14.09 -3.97 -18.97
N TYR A 143 -13.91 -5.14 -18.36
CA TYR A 143 -12.84 -5.37 -17.39
C TYR A 143 -11.44 -5.11 -17.98
N ILE A 144 -11.16 -5.63 -19.18
CA ILE A 144 -9.88 -5.40 -19.88
C ILE A 144 -9.71 -3.92 -20.22
N LEU A 145 -10.76 -3.26 -20.71
CA LEU A 145 -10.73 -1.86 -21.10
C LEU A 145 -10.37 -0.95 -19.92
N TRP A 146 -11.04 -1.12 -18.78
CA TRP A 146 -10.77 -0.35 -17.58
C TRP A 146 -9.35 -0.61 -17.02
N ALA A 147 -8.92 -1.88 -16.98
CA ALA A 147 -7.57 -2.22 -16.54
C ALA A 147 -6.49 -1.54 -17.41
N LEU A 148 -6.66 -1.56 -18.73
CA LEU A 148 -5.73 -0.91 -19.67
C LEU A 148 -5.75 0.61 -19.53
N LEU A 149 -6.94 1.21 -19.36
CA LEU A 149 -7.08 2.64 -19.17
C LEU A 149 -6.35 3.10 -17.89
N PHE A 150 -6.55 2.41 -16.77
CA PHE A 150 -5.89 2.74 -15.52
C PHE A 150 -4.37 2.61 -15.61
N ALA A 151 -3.87 1.53 -16.20
CA ALA A 151 -2.43 1.34 -16.40
C ALA A 151 -1.82 2.39 -17.33
N PHE A 152 -2.51 2.75 -18.42
CA PHE A 152 -2.08 3.79 -19.35
C PHE A 152 -2.00 5.16 -18.66
N LEU A 153 -3.05 5.55 -17.93
CA LEU A 153 -3.08 6.81 -17.19
C LEU A 153 -1.96 6.86 -16.15
N ALA A 154 -1.77 5.77 -15.38
CA ALA A 154 -0.75 5.70 -14.36
C ALA A 154 0.66 5.91 -14.93
N VAL A 155 1.03 5.14 -15.97
CA VAL A 155 2.37 5.23 -16.55
C VAL A 155 2.61 6.57 -17.24
N SER A 156 1.57 7.15 -17.85
CA SER A 156 1.64 8.47 -18.49
C SER A 156 1.87 9.59 -17.48
N LEU A 157 1.12 9.56 -16.35
CA LEU A 157 1.28 10.53 -15.28
C LEU A 157 2.68 10.47 -14.63
N VAL A 158 3.17 9.27 -14.34
CA VAL A 158 4.53 9.10 -13.80
C VAL A 158 5.57 9.64 -14.76
N ARG A 159 5.49 9.28 -16.04
CA ARG A 159 6.49 9.65 -17.03
C ARG A 159 6.55 11.15 -17.31
N VAL A 160 5.40 11.82 -17.34
CA VAL A 160 5.30 13.25 -17.73
C VAL A 160 5.57 14.15 -16.54
N PHE A 161 5.00 13.87 -15.36
CA PHE A 161 4.98 14.82 -14.25
C PHE A 161 5.96 14.49 -13.12
N ALA A 162 6.20 13.22 -12.81
CA ALA A 162 7.03 12.86 -11.66
C ALA A 162 7.74 11.51 -11.85
N PRO A 163 8.87 11.46 -12.57
CA PRO A 163 9.64 10.22 -12.76
C PRO A 163 10.03 9.55 -11.43
N TYR A 164 10.29 10.36 -10.39
CA TYR A 164 10.62 9.89 -9.03
C TYR A 164 9.43 9.28 -8.27
N ALA A 165 8.22 9.39 -8.76
CA ALA A 165 7.06 8.71 -8.18
C ALA A 165 7.04 7.21 -8.49
N CYS A 166 7.90 6.73 -9.37
CA CYS A 166 8.06 5.32 -9.72
C CYS A 166 8.63 4.52 -8.54
N GLY A 167 8.30 3.23 -8.44
CA GLY A 167 8.87 2.28 -7.49
C GLY A 167 8.26 2.28 -6.09
N SER A 168 8.77 1.38 -5.24
CA SER A 168 8.32 1.26 -3.84
C SER A 168 8.79 2.44 -2.99
N GLY A 169 9.96 2.98 -3.26
CA GLY A 169 10.55 4.11 -2.55
C GLY A 169 11.34 3.76 -1.29
N ILE A 170 11.24 2.53 -0.77
CA ILE A 170 11.94 2.13 0.46
C ILE A 170 13.47 2.15 0.28
N PRO A 171 14.07 1.63 -0.80
CA PRO A 171 15.52 1.67 -1.01
C PRO A 171 16.06 3.10 -1.05
N GLU A 172 15.37 4.00 -1.75
CA GLU A 172 15.78 5.40 -1.89
C GLU A 172 15.62 6.15 -0.56
N ILE A 173 14.56 5.88 0.21
CA ILE A 173 14.38 6.43 1.55
C ILE A 173 15.50 5.96 2.48
N LYS A 174 15.87 4.68 2.43
CA LYS A 174 17.02 4.13 3.17
C LYS A 174 18.31 4.88 2.80
N THR A 175 18.53 5.15 1.54
CA THR A 175 19.66 5.92 1.03
C THR A 175 19.63 7.36 1.56
N ILE A 176 18.48 8.04 1.53
CA ILE A 176 18.32 9.40 2.08
C ILE A 176 18.60 9.41 3.58
N LEU A 177 18.09 8.44 4.34
CA LEU A 177 18.29 8.34 5.79
C LEU A 177 19.72 7.97 6.16
N SER A 178 20.47 7.33 5.27
CA SER A 178 21.91 7.10 5.42
C SER A 178 22.75 8.39 5.25
N GLY A 179 22.14 9.48 4.77
CA GLY A 179 22.79 10.77 4.66
C GLY A 179 22.86 11.35 3.25
N PHE A 180 22.55 10.58 2.21
CA PHE A 180 22.55 11.07 0.83
C PHE A 180 21.41 12.07 0.58
N ILE A 181 21.57 12.95 -0.39
CA ILE A 181 20.58 13.95 -0.78
C ILE A 181 20.11 13.64 -2.18
N ILE A 182 18.84 13.25 -2.31
CA ILE A 182 18.17 13.05 -3.61
C ILE A 182 17.17 14.18 -3.80
N ARG A 183 17.49 15.13 -4.68
CA ARG A 183 16.66 16.30 -4.94
C ARG A 183 15.39 15.89 -5.69
N GLY A 184 14.24 16.47 -5.31
CA GLY A 184 12.96 16.24 -5.99
C GLY A 184 12.25 14.94 -5.60
N TYR A 185 12.93 13.98 -4.96
CA TYR A 185 12.37 12.68 -4.61
C TYR A 185 11.21 12.77 -3.60
N LEU A 186 11.36 13.59 -2.56
CA LEU A 186 10.34 13.87 -1.54
C LEU A 186 9.55 15.15 -1.83
N GLY A 187 9.37 15.50 -3.10
CA GLY A 187 8.68 16.71 -3.52
C GLY A 187 7.16 16.66 -3.33
N LYS A 188 6.51 17.85 -3.32
CA LYS A 188 5.05 17.97 -3.26
C LYS A 188 4.36 17.37 -4.49
N TRP A 189 4.92 17.57 -5.67
CA TRP A 189 4.45 16.97 -6.90
C TRP A 189 4.59 15.46 -6.90
N THR A 190 5.71 14.95 -6.39
CA THR A 190 5.92 13.51 -6.22
C THR A 190 4.88 12.91 -5.29
N LEU A 191 4.53 13.59 -4.19
CA LEU A 191 3.47 13.16 -3.28
C LEU A 191 2.14 13.03 -4.00
N LEU A 192 1.70 14.08 -4.71
CA LEU A 192 0.40 14.10 -5.40
C LEU A 192 0.33 13.03 -6.49
N ILE A 193 1.33 12.98 -7.37
CA ILE A 193 1.35 12.03 -8.48
C ILE A 193 1.45 10.60 -7.95
N LYS A 194 2.29 10.36 -6.93
CA LYS A 194 2.42 9.04 -6.29
C LYS A 194 1.08 8.54 -5.73
N THR A 195 0.34 9.41 -5.04
CA THR A 195 -0.96 9.06 -4.46
C THR A 195 -1.95 8.64 -5.55
N VAL A 196 -2.09 9.45 -6.61
CA VAL A 196 -3.01 9.16 -7.71
C VAL A 196 -2.59 7.91 -8.50
N THR A 197 -1.32 7.81 -8.84
CA THR A 197 -0.82 6.67 -9.64
C THR A 197 -0.83 5.36 -8.88
N LEU A 198 -0.67 5.39 -7.56
CA LEU A 198 -0.79 4.20 -6.72
C LEU A 198 -2.20 3.61 -6.80
N VAL A 199 -3.23 4.46 -6.69
CA VAL A 199 -4.63 4.04 -6.85
C VAL A 199 -4.83 3.39 -8.23
N LEU A 200 -4.43 4.07 -9.31
CA LEU A 200 -4.59 3.58 -10.67
C LEU A 200 -3.88 2.24 -10.92
N VAL A 201 -2.64 2.09 -10.42
CA VAL A 201 -1.83 0.90 -10.64
C VAL A 201 -2.39 -0.31 -9.89
N VAL A 202 -2.77 -0.14 -8.64
CA VAL A 202 -3.35 -1.23 -7.84
C VAL A 202 -4.69 -1.67 -8.44
N SER A 203 -5.55 -0.71 -8.80
CA SER A 203 -6.85 -0.98 -9.42
C SER A 203 -6.77 -1.59 -10.82
N SER A 204 -5.64 -1.43 -11.54
CA SER A 204 -5.44 -2.09 -12.86
C SER A 204 -5.33 -3.61 -12.78
N GLY A 205 -5.20 -4.20 -11.57
CA GLY A 205 -5.06 -5.64 -11.35
C GLY A 205 -3.64 -6.18 -11.54
N LEU A 206 -2.65 -5.31 -11.70
CA LEU A 206 -1.25 -5.69 -11.71
C LEU A 206 -0.85 -6.28 -10.34
N SER A 207 0.03 -7.29 -10.36
CA SER A 207 0.52 -7.94 -9.14
C SER A 207 1.53 -7.05 -8.40
N LEU A 208 1.04 -5.96 -7.81
CA LEU A 208 1.81 -4.96 -7.07
C LEU A 208 1.12 -4.66 -5.74
N GLY A 209 1.93 -4.41 -4.70
CA GLY A 209 1.45 -4.01 -3.38
C GLY A 209 1.46 -2.49 -3.20
N LYS A 210 0.65 -2.01 -2.25
CA LYS A 210 0.58 -0.60 -1.85
C LYS A 210 1.51 -0.26 -0.67
N GLU A 211 2.04 -1.26 0.01
CA GLU A 211 2.74 -1.14 1.28
C GLU A 211 4.02 -0.29 1.18
N GLY A 212 4.90 -0.63 0.22
CA GLY A 212 6.12 0.15 -0.03
C GLY A 212 5.83 1.59 -0.45
N PRO A 213 5.00 1.81 -1.47
CA PRO A 213 4.59 3.15 -1.89
C PRO A 213 3.97 4.01 -0.79
N LEU A 214 3.23 3.43 0.16
CA LEU A 214 2.69 4.17 1.32
C LEU A 214 3.78 4.71 2.23
N VAL A 215 4.90 4.00 2.39
CA VAL A 215 6.06 4.52 3.13
C VAL A 215 6.64 5.75 2.44
N HIS A 216 6.75 5.74 1.10
CA HIS A 216 7.21 6.90 0.33
C HIS A 216 6.25 8.08 0.47
N VAL A 217 4.93 7.86 0.36
CA VAL A 217 3.90 8.89 0.58
C VAL A 217 4.04 9.50 1.97
N ALA A 218 4.17 8.69 3.02
CA ALA A 218 4.35 9.17 4.39
C ALA A 218 5.65 9.98 4.55
N CYS A 219 6.76 9.56 3.93
CA CYS A 219 8.00 10.32 3.94
C CYS A 219 7.88 11.66 3.19
N CYS A 220 7.12 11.71 2.10
CA CYS A 220 6.81 12.98 1.43
C CYS A 220 6.01 13.93 2.34
N CYS A 221 5.05 13.41 3.13
CA CYS A 221 4.34 14.17 4.16
C CYS A 221 5.31 14.68 5.23
N GLY A 222 6.22 13.81 5.69
CA GLY A 222 7.27 14.18 6.63
C GLY A 222 8.17 15.31 6.12
N ASN A 223 8.57 15.23 4.86
CA ASN A 223 9.34 16.28 4.20
C ASN A 223 8.56 17.59 4.06
N PHE A 224 7.29 17.50 3.70
CA PHE A 224 6.41 18.67 3.61
C PHE A 224 6.31 19.42 4.93
N PHE A 225 5.97 18.73 6.03
CA PHE A 225 5.86 19.36 7.33
C PHE A 225 7.21 19.80 7.90
N SER A 226 8.28 19.05 7.67
CA SER A 226 9.62 19.47 8.09
C SER A 226 10.06 20.78 7.45
N SER A 227 9.61 21.08 6.23
CA SER A 227 9.96 22.33 5.55
C SER A 227 9.22 23.55 6.13
N LEU A 228 8.09 23.37 6.83
CA LEU A 228 7.35 24.47 7.46
C LEU A 228 8.02 24.99 8.74
N PHE A 229 8.78 24.14 9.42
CA PHE A 229 9.43 24.48 10.68
C PHE A 229 10.92 24.75 10.47
N SER A 230 11.38 25.94 10.80
CA SER A 230 12.79 26.35 10.63
C SER A 230 13.81 25.45 11.34
N LYS A 231 13.39 24.78 12.42
CA LYS A 231 14.17 23.79 13.17
C LYS A 231 14.61 22.60 12.30
N TYR A 232 13.70 22.10 11.46
CA TYR A 232 13.92 20.94 10.61
C TYR A 232 14.38 21.33 9.20
N SER A 233 13.91 22.47 8.70
CA SER A 233 14.28 22.99 7.39
C SER A 233 15.78 23.36 7.28
N LYS A 234 16.37 23.87 8.37
CA LYS A 234 17.77 24.33 8.42
C LYS A 234 18.75 23.26 8.93
N ASN A 235 18.27 22.11 9.36
CA ASN A 235 19.10 21.04 9.91
C ASN A 235 18.74 19.71 9.27
N GLU A 236 19.61 19.22 8.41
CA GLU A 236 19.39 17.99 7.65
C GLU A 236 19.38 16.73 8.53
N GLY A 237 20.13 16.71 9.63
CA GLY A 237 20.10 15.62 10.59
C GLY A 237 18.73 15.51 11.29
N LYS A 238 18.18 16.65 11.73
CA LYS A 238 16.85 16.72 12.34
C LYS A 238 15.73 16.38 11.35
N ARG A 239 15.91 16.77 10.10
CA ARG A 239 14.97 16.42 9.03
C ARG A 239 14.89 14.90 8.84
N ARG A 240 16.03 14.19 8.90
CA ARG A 240 16.07 12.74 8.79
C ARG A 240 15.43 12.02 9.99
N GLU A 241 15.53 12.58 11.20
CA GLU A 241 14.76 12.07 12.34
C GLU A 241 13.25 12.14 12.07
N VAL A 242 12.76 13.23 11.45
CA VAL A 242 11.34 13.36 11.05
C VAL A 242 10.97 12.39 9.94
N LEU A 243 11.83 12.21 8.94
CA LEU A 243 11.60 11.26 7.85
C LEU A 243 11.56 9.82 8.35
N SER A 244 12.42 9.47 9.30
CA SER A 244 12.40 8.15 9.96
C SER A 244 11.08 7.88 10.68
N ALA A 245 10.57 8.89 11.43
CA ALA A 245 9.26 8.80 12.06
C ALA A 245 8.11 8.72 11.04
N ALA A 246 8.22 9.42 9.93
CA ALA A 246 7.25 9.35 8.84
C ALA A 246 7.26 7.98 8.16
N ALA A 247 8.44 7.36 7.98
CA ALA A 247 8.54 5.99 7.48
C ALA A 247 7.85 4.99 8.43
N ALA A 248 8.04 5.14 9.75
CA ALA A 248 7.33 4.34 10.75
C ALA A 248 5.80 4.49 10.64
N ALA A 249 5.32 5.73 10.45
CA ALA A 249 3.89 5.98 10.24
C ALA A 249 3.38 5.33 8.94
N GLY A 250 4.17 5.36 7.85
CA GLY A 250 3.84 4.72 6.58
C GLY A 250 3.68 3.21 6.68
N VAL A 251 4.59 2.53 7.38
CA VAL A 251 4.47 1.08 7.65
C VAL A 251 3.30 0.80 8.57
N SER A 252 3.08 1.66 9.57
CA SER A 252 1.96 1.52 10.51
C SER A 252 0.61 1.52 9.81
N VAL A 253 0.39 2.43 8.84
CA VAL A 253 -0.88 2.47 8.08
C VAL A 253 -0.98 1.35 7.05
N ALA A 254 0.16 0.88 6.50
CA ALA A 254 0.18 -0.20 5.53
C ALA A 254 -0.25 -1.55 6.13
N PHE A 255 0.14 -1.81 7.39
CA PHE A 255 -0.09 -3.10 8.06
C PHE A 255 -0.99 -3.01 9.29
N GLY A 256 -1.46 -1.82 9.67
CA GLY A 256 -2.20 -1.60 10.91
C GLY A 256 -1.36 -1.86 12.17
N ALA A 257 -0.04 -1.78 12.09
CA ALA A 257 0.91 -2.21 13.12
C ALA A 257 1.84 -1.07 13.57
N PRO A 258 1.45 -0.22 14.55
CA PRO A 258 2.28 0.90 15.00
C PRO A 258 3.64 0.47 15.56
N ILE A 259 3.70 -0.60 16.35
CA ILE A 259 4.96 -1.12 16.91
C ILE A 259 5.84 -1.68 15.79
N GLY A 260 5.26 -2.49 14.88
CA GLY A 260 5.98 -3.02 13.73
C GLY A 260 6.55 -1.92 12.83
N GLY A 261 5.81 -0.82 12.63
CA GLY A 261 6.28 0.34 11.88
C GLY A 261 7.51 1.00 12.50
N VAL A 262 7.53 1.17 13.80
CA VAL A 262 8.69 1.74 14.52
C VAL A 262 9.90 0.82 14.44
N LEU A 263 9.70 -0.48 14.66
CA LEU A 263 10.79 -1.47 14.59
C LEU A 263 11.37 -1.54 13.17
N PHE A 264 10.53 -1.55 12.15
CA PHE A 264 10.96 -1.52 10.76
C PHE A 264 11.79 -0.27 10.45
N SER A 265 11.33 0.91 10.90
CA SER A 265 12.07 2.16 10.72
C SER A 265 13.41 2.15 11.46
N LEU A 266 13.47 1.57 12.65
CA LEU A 266 14.69 1.45 13.45
C LEU A 266 15.70 0.50 12.82
N GLU A 267 15.27 -0.69 12.41
CA GLU A 267 16.16 -1.77 11.98
C GLU A 267 16.55 -1.70 10.51
N GLU A 268 15.57 -1.44 9.63
CA GLU A 268 15.78 -1.51 8.19
C GLU A 268 16.11 -0.17 7.55
N VAL A 269 15.46 0.90 7.99
CA VAL A 269 15.44 2.15 7.21
C VAL A 269 16.45 3.16 7.75
N SER A 270 16.64 3.25 9.07
CA SER A 270 17.38 4.34 9.69
C SER A 270 18.81 3.95 10.08
N TYR A 271 19.79 4.63 9.54
CA TYR A 271 21.19 4.50 9.96
C TYR A 271 21.46 5.18 11.34
N TYR A 272 20.82 6.32 11.58
CA TYR A 272 20.95 7.09 12.83
C TYR A 272 19.59 7.28 13.48
N PHE A 273 19.36 6.64 14.63
CA PHE A 273 18.10 6.63 15.34
C PHE A 273 18.28 6.96 16.84
N PRO A 274 18.20 8.23 17.24
CA PRO A 274 18.27 8.60 18.66
C PRO A 274 17.08 8.09 19.46
N LEU A 275 17.27 7.74 20.74
CA LEU A 275 16.18 7.25 21.63
C LEU A 275 14.98 8.22 21.70
N LYS A 276 15.20 9.53 21.61
CA LYS A 276 14.10 10.51 21.55
C LYS A 276 13.23 10.35 20.31
N THR A 277 13.82 9.91 19.21
CA THR A 277 13.09 9.66 17.97
C THR A 277 12.20 8.43 18.07
N LEU A 278 12.57 7.42 18.86
CA LEU A 278 11.77 6.22 19.10
C LEU A 278 10.35 6.56 19.58
N TRP A 279 10.25 7.36 20.64
CA TRP A 279 8.95 7.75 21.19
C TRP A 279 8.13 8.64 20.22
N ARG A 280 8.80 9.51 19.51
CA ARG A 280 8.17 10.36 18.50
C ARG A 280 7.66 9.54 17.31
N SER A 281 8.44 8.57 16.85
CA SER A 281 8.06 7.66 15.77
C SER A 281 6.87 6.80 16.19
N PHE A 282 6.87 6.28 17.42
CA PHE A 282 5.74 5.53 17.97
C PHE A 282 4.47 6.39 18.02
N PHE A 283 4.59 7.64 18.48
CA PHE A 283 3.45 8.56 18.54
C PHE A 283 2.91 8.85 17.11
N ALA A 284 3.78 9.14 16.14
CA ALA A 284 3.37 9.36 14.75
C ALA A 284 2.68 8.12 14.16
N ALA A 285 3.24 6.94 14.38
CA ALA A 285 2.68 5.67 13.93
C ALA A 285 1.31 5.36 14.57
N LEU A 286 1.16 5.64 15.88
CA LEU A 286 -0.10 5.47 16.60
C LEU A 286 -1.18 6.42 16.08
N VAL A 287 -0.84 7.70 15.90
CA VAL A 287 -1.79 8.70 15.36
C VAL A 287 -2.20 8.31 13.93
N ALA A 288 -1.28 7.86 13.09
CA ALA A 288 -1.58 7.43 11.74
C ALA A 288 -2.54 6.23 11.70
N ALA A 289 -2.28 5.20 12.52
CA ALA A 289 -3.16 4.05 12.65
C ALA A 289 -4.54 4.43 13.21
N PHE A 290 -4.59 5.30 14.21
CA PHE A 290 -5.85 5.79 14.77
C PHE A 290 -6.67 6.55 13.72
N THR A 291 -6.02 7.41 12.92
CA THR A 291 -6.67 8.16 11.85
C THR A 291 -7.22 7.23 10.78
N LEU A 292 -6.45 6.22 10.36
CA LEU A 292 -6.89 5.21 9.40
C LEU A 292 -8.11 4.45 9.93
N ARG A 293 -8.07 4.01 11.19
CA ARG A 293 -9.21 3.34 11.83
C ARG A 293 -10.45 4.25 11.90
N SER A 294 -10.27 5.54 12.15
CA SER A 294 -11.39 6.49 12.23
C SER A 294 -12.08 6.70 10.89
N ILE A 295 -11.34 6.58 9.77
CA ILE A 295 -11.90 6.60 8.41
C ILE A 295 -12.62 5.28 8.11
N ASN A 296 -12.16 4.18 8.73
CA ASN A 296 -12.70 2.83 8.57
C ASN A 296 -12.88 2.40 7.10
N PRO A 297 -11.80 2.41 6.29
CA PRO A 297 -11.90 2.10 4.87
C PRO A 297 -12.38 0.66 4.59
N PHE A 298 -12.19 -0.25 5.55
CA PHE A 298 -12.51 -1.69 5.42
C PHE A 298 -13.91 -2.05 5.97
N GLY A 299 -14.71 -1.11 6.45
CA GLY A 299 -16.05 -1.34 6.96
C GLY A 299 -16.19 -2.21 8.22
N ASN A 300 -15.10 -2.84 8.68
CA ASN A 300 -15.12 -3.86 9.72
C ASN A 300 -14.69 -3.38 11.12
N SER A 301 -14.49 -2.09 11.34
CA SER A 301 -14.01 -1.47 12.60
C SER A 301 -12.68 -2.02 13.12
N ARG A 302 -11.94 -2.81 12.35
CA ARG A 302 -10.66 -3.42 12.71
C ARG A 302 -9.50 -2.54 12.22
N LEU A 303 -8.37 -2.62 12.92
CA LEU A 303 -7.15 -1.87 12.58
C LEU A 303 -6.31 -2.57 11.52
N VAL A 304 -6.48 -3.88 11.40
CA VAL A 304 -5.60 -4.77 10.66
C VAL A 304 -6.32 -5.22 9.38
N LEU A 305 -5.62 -5.15 8.26
CA LEU A 305 -6.13 -5.63 6.98
C LEU A 305 -6.41 -7.15 7.01
N PHE A 306 -5.53 -7.90 7.69
CA PHE A 306 -5.64 -9.34 7.84
C PHE A 306 -5.85 -9.68 9.31
N TYR A 307 -7.09 -10.01 9.68
CA TYR A 307 -7.44 -10.45 11.02
C TYR A 307 -7.73 -11.94 11.00
N VAL A 308 -7.07 -12.66 11.89
CA VAL A 308 -7.25 -14.12 12.04
C VAL A 308 -7.75 -14.39 13.45
N GLU A 309 -8.90 -15.03 13.58
CA GLU A 309 -9.39 -15.55 14.86
C GLU A 309 -8.92 -16.97 15.06
N TYR A 310 -8.20 -17.19 16.15
CA TYR A 310 -7.70 -18.52 16.50
C TYR A 310 -8.67 -19.16 17.49
N HIS A 311 -9.46 -20.11 17.01
CA HIS A 311 -10.39 -20.87 17.86
C HIS A 311 -9.79 -22.20 18.35
N THR A 312 -8.74 -22.67 17.71
CA THR A 312 -8.10 -23.96 18.05
C THR A 312 -6.68 -23.75 18.58
N PRO A 313 -6.30 -24.43 19.70
CA PRO A 313 -4.93 -24.40 20.18
C PRO A 313 -4.00 -25.12 19.19
N TRP A 314 -2.77 -24.61 19.05
CA TRP A 314 -1.76 -25.26 18.22
C TRP A 314 -1.18 -26.49 18.92
N TYR A 315 -0.73 -27.48 18.13
CA TYR A 315 -0.09 -28.70 18.62
C TYR A 315 1.36 -28.79 18.17
N MET A 316 2.22 -29.43 18.99
CA MET A 316 3.64 -29.58 18.67
C MET A 316 3.90 -30.27 17.30
N ALA A 317 3.01 -31.14 16.88
CA ALA A 317 3.11 -31.82 15.57
C ALA A 317 3.02 -30.84 14.38
N GLU A 318 2.38 -29.68 14.55
CA GLU A 318 2.25 -28.66 13.52
C GLU A 318 3.57 -27.93 13.24
N LEU A 319 4.54 -28.01 14.15
CA LEU A 319 5.86 -27.40 13.95
C LEU A 319 6.59 -27.97 12.73
N PHE A 320 6.40 -29.27 12.46
CA PHE A 320 7.04 -29.92 11.30
C PHE A 320 6.51 -29.37 9.96
N PRO A 321 5.21 -29.26 9.68
CA PRO A 321 4.70 -28.56 8.51
C PRO A 321 5.16 -27.10 8.42
N PHE A 322 5.23 -26.35 9.51
CA PHE A 322 5.72 -24.96 9.50
C PHE A 322 7.18 -24.86 9.06
N ILE A 323 8.04 -25.76 9.53
CA ILE A 323 9.45 -25.83 9.08
C ILE A 323 9.51 -26.11 7.57
N LEU A 324 8.72 -27.07 7.08
CA LEU A 324 8.67 -27.37 5.65
C LEU A 324 8.19 -26.18 4.82
N LEU A 325 7.14 -25.48 5.26
CA LEU A 325 6.66 -24.27 4.61
C LEU A 325 7.72 -23.16 4.61
N GLY A 326 8.45 -23.00 5.72
CA GLY A 326 9.54 -22.03 5.82
C GLY A 326 10.68 -22.32 4.83
N VAL A 327 11.10 -23.58 4.73
CA VAL A 327 12.11 -24.02 3.76
C VAL A 327 11.62 -23.79 2.32
N PHE A 328 10.40 -24.21 2.03
CA PHE A 328 9.80 -24.02 0.71
C PHE A 328 9.70 -22.53 0.33
N GLY A 329 9.23 -21.68 1.25
CA GLY A 329 9.15 -20.23 1.05
C GLY A 329 10.50 -19.58 0.80
N GLY A 330 11.56 -20.02 1.53
CA GLY A 330 12.93 -19.55 1.34
C GLY A 330 13.51 -19.92 -0.02
N LEU A 331 13.31 -21.17 -0.45
CA LEU A 331 13.71 -21.63 -1.78
C LEU A 331 12.97 -20.87 -2.88
N TRP A 332 11.67 -20.71 -2.72
CA TRP A 332 10.83 -19.94 -3.64
C TRP A 332 11.28 -18.49 -3.74
N GLY A 333 11.51 -17.80 -2.62
CA GLY A 333 12.00 -16.41 -2.60
C GLY A 333 13.34 -16.24 -3.33
N THR A 334 14.26 -17.21 -3.16
CA THR A 334 15.54 -17.22 -3.87
C THR A 334 15.35 -17.40 -5.39
N LEU A 335 14.47 -18.30 -5.79
CA LEU A 335 14.15 -18.53 -7.21
C LEU A 335 13.53 -17.29 -7.83
N PHE A 336 12.53 -16.67 -7.14
CA PHE A 336 11.90 -15.43 -7.57
C PHE A 336 12.93 -14.32 -7.80
N THR A 337 13.81 -14.09 -6.83
CA THR A 337 14.83 -13.05 -6.92
C THR A 337 15.76 -13.27 -8.11
N ARG A 338 16.23 -14.50 -8.33
CA ARG A 338 17.08 -14.85 -9.48
C ARG A 338 16.37 -14.62 -10.82
N CYS A 339 15.12 -15.08 -10.93
CA CYS A 339 14.32 -14.91 -12.15
C CYS A 339 14.04 -13.43 -12.42
N ASN A 340 13.69 -12.66 -11.40
CA ASN A 340 13.40 -11.24 -11.53
C ASN A 340 14.65 -10.44 -11.95
N ILE A 341 15.82 -10.69 -11.34
CA ILE A 341 17.09 -10.06 -11.74
C ILE A 341 17.44 -10.42 -13.19
N ALA A 342 17.30 -11.69 -13.59
CA ALA A 342 17.55 -12.12 -14.96
C ALA A 342 16.61 -11.39 -15.95
N TRP A 343 15.32 -11.27 -15.59
CA TRP A 343 14.33 -10.53 -16.39
C TRP A 343 14.67 -9.04 -16.49
N CYS A 344 15.03 -8.40 -15.40
CA CYS A 344 15.42 -6.98 -15.37
C CYS A 344 16.67 -6.73 -16.23
N ARG A 345 17.68 -7.62 -16.18
CA ARG A 345 18.85 -7.53 -17.06
C ARG A 345 18.46 -7.66 -18.52
N ARG A 346 17.60 -8.64 -18.86
CA ARG A 346 17.12 -8.82 -20.25
C ARG A 346 16.35 -7.59 -20.74
N ARG A 347 15.51 -6.99 -19.89
CA ARG A 347 14.79 -5.76 -20.19
C ARG A 347 15.75 -4.61 -20.52
N LYS A 348 16.80 -4.39 -19.75
CA LYS A 348 17.81 -3.34 -20.00
C LYS A 348 18.59 -3.54 -21.31
N THR A 349 18.84 -4.77 -21.70
CA THR A 349 19.61 -5.10 -22.92
C THR A 349 18.77 -5.15 -24.18
N THR A 350 17.45 -5.33 -24.08
CA THR A 350 16.54 -5.46 -25.23
C THR A 350 15.82 -4.15 -25.56
N ARG A 351 15.16 -4.13 -26.73
CA ARG A 351 14.33 -3.00 -27.17
C ARG A 351 13.14 -2.73 -26.23
N LEU A 352 12.75 -3.70 -25.41
CA LEU A 352 11.63 -3.59 -24.46
C LEU A 352 11.83 -2.43 -23.49
N GLY A 353 13.04 -2.23 -22.96
CA GLY A 353 13.37 -1.12 -22.07
C GLY A 353 13.26 0.28 -22.70
N ARG A 354 13.23 0.38 -24.04
CA ARG A 354 13.06 1.66 -24.73
C ARG A 354 11.59 2.14 -24.77
N TYR A 355 10.64 1.22 -24.63
CA TYR A 355 9.21 1.51 -24.70
C TYR A 355 8.47 1.06 -23.42
N PRO A 356 8.72 1.71 -22.28
CA PRO A 356 8.16 1.30 -20.99
C PRO A 356 6.64 1.36 -20.95
N VAL A 357 6.02 2.31 -21.67
CA VAL A 357 4.55 2.42 -21.75
C VAL A 357 3.95 1.19 -22.43
N LEU A 358 4.54 0.77 -23.56
CA LEU A 358 4.07 -0.41 -24.28
C LEU A 358 4.23 -1.70 -23.46
N GLU A 359 5.34 -1.81 -22.72
CA GLU A 359 5.57 -2.94 -21.81
C GLU A 359 4.49 -3.03 -20.76
N VAL A 360 4.19 -1.92 -20.07
CA VAL A 360 3.15 -1.90 -19.02
C VAL A 360 1.78 -2.27 -19.60
N ILE A 361 1.41 -1.70 -20.75
CA ILE A 361 0.14 -2.01 -21.40
C ILE A 361 0.06 -3.48 -21.81
N ALA A 362 1.14 -4.04 -22.36
CA ALA A 362 1.17 -5.44 -22.78
C ALA A 362 1.05 -6.40 -21.57
N VAL A 363 1.79 -6.13 -20.49
CA VAL A 363 1.70 -6.94 -19.26
C VAL A 363 0.32 -6.82 -18.64
N THR A 364 -0.26 -5.61 -18.57
CA THR A 364 -1.61 -5.40 -18.05
C THR A 364 -2.66 -6.11 -18.90
N ALA A 365 -2.54 -6.07 -20.24
CA ALA A 365 -3.45 -6.78 -21.13
C ALA A 365 -3.43 -8.30 -20.87
N VAL A 366 -2.23 -8.89 -20.82
CA VAL A 366 -2.06 -10.33 -20.52
C VAL A 366 -2.62 -10.66 -19.13
N THR A 367 -2.33 -9.81 -18.13
CA THR A 367 -2.83 -10.00 -16.76
C THR A 367 -4.36 -9.98 -16.74
N ALA A 368 -5.00 -8.99 -17.32
CA ALA A 368 -6.46 -8.85 -17.31
C ALA A 368 -7.16 -9.99 -18.09
N ILE A 369 -6.59 -10.39 -19.24
CA ILE A 369 -7.11 -11.48 -20.06
C ILE A 369 -7.09 -12.82 -19.29
N VAL A 370 -5.99 -13.11 -18.60
CA VAL A 370 -5.83 -14.38 -17.89
C VAL A 370 -6.51 -14.36 -16.51
N ALA A 371 -6.59 -13.19 -15.88
CA ALA A 371 -7.18 -13.07 -14.54
C ALA A 371 -8.70 -13.20 -14.52
N TYR A 372 -9.42 -12.67 -15.50
CA TYR A 372 -10.88 -12.59 -15.49
C TYR A 372 -11.60 -13.95 -15.39
N PRO A 373 -11.20 -15.03 -16.13
CA PRO A 373 -11.90 -16.30 -16.10
C PRO A 373 -11.90 -17.01 -14.73
N ASN A 374 -10.89 -16.72 -13.89
CA ASN A 374 -10.77 -17.34 -12.58
C ASN A 374 -11.19 -16.34 -11.49
N PRO A 375 -12.24 -16.64 -10.70
CA PRO A 375 -12.77 -15.74 -9.67
C PRO A 375 -11.70 -15.31 -8.65
N TYR A 376 -10.78 -16.21 -8.26
CA TYR A 376 -9.72 -15.93 -7.30
C TYR A 376 -8.59 -15.03 -7.83
N THR A 377 -8.45 -14.87 -9.13
CA THR A 377 -7.50 -13.95 -9.74
C THR A 377 -8.14 -12.64 -10.16
N ARG A 378 -9.47 -12.61 -10.29
CA ARG A 378 -10.23 -11.42 -10.66
C ARG A 378 -10.36 -10.43 -9.51
N GLN A 379 -10.62 -10.94 -8.31
CA GLN A 379 -10.71 -10.12 -7.10
C GLN A 379 -9.35 -9.51 -6.70
N SER A 380 -9.36 -8.54 -5.79
CA SER A 380 -8.13 -7.90 -5.31
C SER A 380 -7.25 -8.89 -4.55
N THR A 381 -5.92 -8.67 -4.58
CA THR A 381 -4.98 -9.53 -3.85
C THR A 381 -5.21 -9.48 -2.34
N SER A 382 -5.59 -8.31 -1.82
CA SER A 382 -5.88 -8.11 -0.39
C SER A 382 -7.11 -8.89 0.05
N GLU A 383 -8.16 -8.87 -0.75
CA GLU A 383 -9.41 -9.61 -0.53
C GLU A 383 -9.18 -11.12 -0.55
N LEU A 384 -8.49 -11.64 -1.58
CA LEU A 384 -8.13 -13.05 -1.65
C LEU A 384 -7.34 -13.52 -0.43
N ILE A 385 -6.36 -12.74 0.04
CA ILE A 385 -5.58 -13.08 1.24
C ILE A 385 -6.48 -13.07 2.48
N SER A 386 -7.37 -12.08 2.61
CA SER A 386 -8.33 -12.01 3.73
C SER A 386 -9.24 -13.25 3.76
N GLU A 387 -9.78 -13.65 2.61
CA GLU A 387 -10.61 -14.86 2.48
C GLU A 387 -9.85 -16.15 2.81
N LEU A 388 -8.58 -16.26 2.38
CA LEU A 388 -7.73 -17.42 2.69
C LEU A 388 -7.42 -17.58 4.19
N PHE A 389 -7.47 -16.49 4.97
CA PHE A 389 -7.28 -16.51 6.43
C PHE A 389 -8.59 -16.60 7.21
N ASN A 390 -9.74 -16.43 6.57
CA ASN A 390 -11.03 -16.49 7.23
C ASN A 390 -11.40 -17.93 7.61
N ASP A 391 -12.05 -18.07 8.75
CA ASP A 391 -12.66 -19.32 9.18
C ASP A 391 -14.07 -19.39 8.58
N CYS A 392 -14.39 -20.50 7.88
CA CYS A 392 -15.67 -20.69 7.25
C CYS A 392 -16.77 -20.92 8.31
N GLY A 393 -17.40 -19.84 8.75
CA GLY A 393 -18.58 -19.90 9.62
C GLY A 393 -19.87 -20.08 8.84
N ALA A 394 -20.95 -20.46 9.54
CA ALA A 394 -22.28 -20.66 8.91
C ALA A 394 -22.90 -19.38 8.30
N LEU A 395 -22.33 -18.22 8.60
CA LEU A 395 -22.80 -16.89 8.16
C LEU A 395 -21.91 -16.24 7.10
N GLU A 396 -20.80 -16.87 6.70
CA GLU A 396 -19.87 -16.30 5.72
C GLU A 396 -20.17 -16.81 4.31
N SER A 397 -20.48 -15.87 3.41
CA SER A 397 -20.76 -16.12 1.99
C SER A 397 -19.51 -15.98 1.12
N SER A 398 -18.34 -16.44 1.59
CA SER A 398 -17.13 -16.49 0.75
C SER A 398 -17.22 -17.66 -0.23
N GLN A 399 -16.80 -17.44 -1.50
CA GLN A 399 -16.72 -18.51 -2.50
C GLN A 399 -15.82 -19.68 -2.06
N LEU A 400 -14.84 -19.42 -1.18
CA LEU A 400 -13.98 -20.44 -0.60
C LEU A 400 -14.71 -21.32 0.43
N CYS A 401 -15.79 -20.83 1.03
CA CYS A 401 -16.57 -21.54 2.03
C CYS A 401 -17.76 -22.33 1.44
N ASP A 402 -18.04 -22.18 0.16
CA ASP A 402 -19.16 -22.84 -0.52
C ASP A 402 -19.04 -24.38 -0.56
N TYR A 403 -17.88 -24.95 -0.28
CA TYR A 403 -17.68 -26.40 -0.21
C TYR A 403 -18.39 -27.05 0.99
N ILE A 404 -18.78 -26.27 2.00
CA ILE A 404 -19.56 -26.77 3.14
C ILE A 404 -20.94 -27.25 2.69
N ASN A 405 -21.45 -26.72 1.59
CA ASN A 405 -22.73 -27.03 1.00
C ASN A 405 -22.65 -28.09 -0.13
N ASP A 406 -21.54 -28.83 -0.28
CA ASP A 406 -21.40 -29.88 -1.26
C ASP A 406 -22.40 -31.02 -0.92
N PRO A 407 -23.35 -31.35 -1.81
CA PRO A 407 -24.34 -32.40 -1.58
C PRO A 407 -23.74 -33.79 -1.37
N ASN A 408 -22.43 -33.97 -1.67
CA ASN A 408 -21.70 -35.21 -1.43
C ASN A 408 -21.07 -35.29 -0.04
N MET A 409 -21.04 -34.21 0.74
CA MET A 409 -20.63 -34.24 2.13
C MET A 409 -21.83 -34.53 3.03
N THR A 410 -21.87 -35.74 3.58
CA THR A 410 -22.87 -36.25 4.53
C THR A 410 -22.77 -35.57 5.89
N ARG A 411 -23.03 -34.26 5.98
CA ARG A 411 -23.42 -33.60 7.22
C ARG A 411 -24.85 -33.10 7.04
N PRO A 412 -25.81 -33.55 7.87
CA PRO A 412 -27.13 -32.96 7.85
C PRO A 412 -27.04 -31.51 8.34
N VAL A 413 -27.10 -30.57 7.42
CA VAL A 413 -27.40 -29.19 7.75
C VAL A 413 -28.91 -29.07 7.69
N ASP A 414 -29.56 -29.47 8.78
CA ASP A 414 -30.95 -29.15 9.02
C ASP A 414 -31.07 -27.62 9.10
N ASP A 415 -32.00 -27.07 8.31
CA ASP A 415 -32.55 -25.71 8.39
C ASP A 415 -31.96 -24.55 7.54
N ILE A 416 -31.35 -24.78 6.39
CA ILE A 416 -31.14 -23.65 5.45
C ILE A 416 -31.77 -24.03 4.09
N PRO A 417 -32.94 -23.48 3.74
CA PRO A 417 -33.54 -23.71 2.44
C PRO A 417 -32.81 -22.92 1.33
N ASP A 418 -32.53 -23.64 0.25
CA ASP A 418 -32.28 -23.11 -1.10
C ASP A 418 -31.02 -22.24 -1.33
N ARG A 419 -29.84 -22.62 -0.83
CA ARG A 419 -28.59 -22.13 -1.45
C ARG A 419 -28.32 -22.97 -2.72
N PRO A 420 -28.02 -22.32 -3.86
CA PRO A 420 -27.53 -23.05 -5.02
C PRO A 420 -26.24 -23.79 -4.62
N ALA A 421 -26.10 -25.04 -5.04
CA ALA A 421 -24.94 -25.87 -4.75
C ALA A 421 -23.64 -25.09 -5.11
N GLY A 422 -22.80 -24.88 -4.13
CA GLY A 422 -21.54 -24.16 -4.30
C GLY A 422 -20.56 -24.91 -5.20
N VAL A 423 -19.50 -24.25 -5.55
CA VAL A 423 -18.36 -24.81 -6.30
C VAL A 423 -17.73 -25.90 -5.46
N GLY A 424 -17.77 -27.16 -5.89
CA GLY A 424 -17.22 -28.28 -5.11
C GLY A 424 -15.75 -28.09 -4.76
N VAL A 425 -15.31 -28.68 -3.63
CA VAL A 425 -13.93 -28.59 -3.10
C VAL A 425 -12.85 -28.78 -4.16
N TYR A 426 -13.04 -29.75 -5.06
CA TYR A 426 -12.07 -30.03 -6.13
C TYR A 426 -11.95 -28.88 -7.13
N THR A 427 -13.05 -28.20 -7.45
CA THR A 427 -13.05 -27.05 -8.37
C THR A 427 -12.35 -25.88 -7.72
N ALA A 428 -12.61 -25.58 -6.44
CA ALA A 428 -11.93 -24.53 -5.69
C ALA A 428 -10.41 -24.80 -5.59
N MET A 429 -10.01 -26.03 -5.25
CA MET A 429 -8.58 -26.42 -5.19
C MET A 429 -7.88 -26.25 -6.54
N TRP A 430 -8.52 -26.67 -7.63
CA TRP A 430 -7.93 -26.53 -8.96
C TRP A 430 -7.83 -25.07 -9.39
N GLN A 431 -8.85 -24.28 -9.16
CA GLN A 431 -8.84 -22.84 -9.45
C GLN A 431 -7.80 -22.09 -8.63
N LEU A 432 -7.65 -22.42 -7.34
CA LEU A 432 -6.61 -21.85 -6.48
C LEU A 432 -5.19 -22.25 -6.94
N ALA A 433 -5.01 -23.52 -7.35
CA ALA A 433 -3.72 -23.95 -7.90
C ALA A 433 -3.36 -23.19 -9.18
N LEU A 434 -4.32 -22.98 -10.09
CA LEU A 434 -4.11 -22.15 -11.28
C LEU A 434 -3.84 -20.69 -10.92
N ALA A 435 -4.55 -20.13 -9.93
CA ALA A 435 -4.33 -18.77 -9.43
C ALA A 435 -2.92 -18.63 -8.86
N LEU A 436 -2.45 -19.61 -8.10
CA LEU A 436 -1.08 -19.63 -7.57
C LEU A 436 -0.04 -19.60 -8.69
N ILE A 437 -0.13 -20.49 -9.66
CA ILE A 437 0.79 -20.54 -10.81
C ILE A 437 0.77 -19.22 -11.57
N PHE A 438 -0.40 -18.69 -11.85
CA PHE A 438 -0.55 -17.41 -12.53
C PHE A 438 0.12 -16.26 -11.74
N LYS A 439 -0.19 -16.13 -10.46
CA LYS A 439 0.41 -15.09 -9.59
C LYS A 439 1.93 -15.19 -9.52
N ILE A 440 2.46 -16.40 -9.40
CA ILE A 440 3.91 -16.69 -9.42
C ILE A 440 4.55 -16.13 -10.69
N VAL A 441 4.02 -16.49 -11.86
CA VAL A 441 4.58 -16.10 -13.15
C VAL A 441 4.43 -14.60 -13.37
N ILE A 442 3.23 -14.06 -13.20
CA ILE A 442 2.97 -12.65 -13.52
C ILE A 442 3.74 -11.69 -12.60
N THR A 443 3.95 -12.06 -11.34
CA THR A 443 4.71 -11.23 -10.40
C THR A 443 6.16 -11.06 -10.84
N ILE A 444 6.81 -12.08 -11.41
CA ILE A 444 8.17 -11.98 -11.94
C ILE A 444 8.27 -10.92 -13.05
N PHE A 445 7.26 -10.85 -13.91
CA PHE A 445 7.22 -9.88 -15.02
C PHE A 445 6.81 -8.48 -14.56
N THR A 446 5.90 -8.39 -13.60
CA THR A 446 5.36 -7.13 -13.11
C THR A 446 6.37 -6.36 -12.26
N PHE A 447 7.13 -7.05 -11.40
CA PHE A 447 8.21 -6.42 -10.64
C PHE A 447 9.32 -5.93 -11.57
N GLY A 448 9.74 -4.69 -11.36
CA GLY A 448 10.78 -4.07 -12.17
C GLY A 448 10.30 -3.36 -13.43
N MET A 449 8.98 -3.25 -13.68
CA MET A 449 8.46 -2.34 -14.70
C MET A 449 8.62 -0.87 -14.26
N LYS A 450 8.75 0.07 -15.22
CA LYS A 450 8.92 1.52 -14.92
C LYS A 450 7.70 2.22 -14.26
N VAL A 451 6.64 1.51 -13.99
CA VAL A 451 5.56 1.94 -13.06
C VAL A 451 5.92 1.58 -11.63
N SER A 452 6.76 0.57 -11.45
CA SER A 452 7.15 -0.04 -10.17
C SER A 452 8.57 0.30 -9.73
N GLN A 453 9.49 0.68 -10.64
CA GLN A 453 10.89 0.98 -10.30
C GLN A 453 11.38 2.27 -10.97
N ALA A 454 12.03 3.11 -10.16
CA ALA A 454 12.94 4.14 -10.68
C ALA A 454 14.29 3.46 -11.06
N GLU A 455 14.88 3.89 -12.16
CA GLU A 455 16.30 3.62 -12.43
C GLU A 455 17.17 4.46 -11.54
#